data_dfeccc2d352da379f06b7a6264cb3e99
#
_entry.id   dfeccc2d352da379f06b7a6264cb3e99
#
_cell.length_a   1.000
_cell.length_b   1.000
_cell.length_c   1.000
_cell.angle_alpha   90.00
_cell.angle_beta   90.00
_cell.angle_gamma   90.00
#
_symmetry.space_group_name_H-M   'P 1'
#
loop_
_entity.id
_entity.type
_entity.pdbx_description
1 polymer ?
#
loop_
_entity_poly.entity_id
_entity_poly.type
_entity_poly.pdbx_seq_one_letter_code
_entity_poly.pdbx_strand_id
1 'polypeptide(L)'
;MRLFVALTPPPDAQQAVWEAFAPVRARSYPMKWLPPGGIHVTLKFLGEVEEGRQSELAHALGEAVTGARAVTLVVSGAGAFPDPLRPRVLWAGIAPDPAIELLADRVERVFDRLGFPTEARAFRPHLTLGRVARHARPRDFTGMAAALE
;
A
#
# COMPACT_ATOMS: atom_id res chain seq x y z
N MET A 1 18.01 -2.76 -7.23
CA MET A 1 16.57 -2.61 -7.56
C MET A 1 15.77 -2.36 -6.31
N ARG A 2 14.71 -1.62 -6.44
CA ARG A 2 13.84 -1.34 -5.30
C ARG A 2 12.83 -2.46 -5.12
N LEU A 3 12.74 -2.99 -3.91
CA LEU A 3 11.83 -4.08 -3.58
C LEU A 3 10.91 -3.72 -2.42
N PHE A 4 9.77 -4.36 -2.42
CA PHE A 4 8.83 -4.32 -1.30
C PHE A 4 8.05 -5.63 -1.27
N VAL A 5 7.51 -5.94 -0.10
CA VAL A 5 6.64 -7.12 0.11
C VAL A 5 5.20 -6.64 0.18
N ALA A 6 4.33 -7.26 -0.58
CA ALA A 6 2.94 -6.83 -0.67
C ALA A 6 1.96 -7.99 -0.76
N LEU A 7 0.71 -7.70 -0.38
CA LEU A 7 -0.44 -8.54 -0.68
C LEU A 7 -1.15 -7.96 -1.90
N THR A 8 -1.42 -8.79 -2.88
CA THR A 8 -2.16 -8.38 -4.07
C THR A 8 -3.59 -8.88 -3.97
N PRO A 9 -4.60 -7.98 -3.95
CA PRO A 9 -5.99 -8.39 -3.98
C PRO A 9 -6.34 -9.09 -5.29
N PRO A 10 -7.39 -9.90 -5.34
CA PRO A 10 -7.87 -10.48 -6.60
C PRO A 10 -8.21 -9.39 -7.62
N PRO A 11 -8.11 -9.68 -8.94
CA PRO A 11 -8.39 -8.68 -9.97
C PRO A 11 -9.76 -8.00 -9.89
N ASP A 12 -10.80 -8.75 -9.52
CA ASP A 12 -12.14 -8.21 -9.34
C ASP A 12 -12.21 -7.22 -8.17
N ALA A 13 -11.50 -7.49 -7.07
CA ALA A 13 -11.42 -6.58 -5.95
C ALA A 13 -10.63 -5.31 -6.31
N GLN A 14 -9.52 -5.46 -7.02
CA GLN A 14 -8.75 -4.32 -7.53
C GLN A 14 -9.60 -3.42 -8.42
N GLN A 15 -10.38 -4.02 -9.31
CA GLN A 15 -11.27 -3.30 -10.21
C GLN A 15 -12.39 -2.58 -9.44
N ALA A 16 -12.96 -3.22 -8.42
CA ALA A 16 -13.99 -2.61 -7.60
C ALA A 16 -13.47 -1.38 -6.85
N VAL A 17 -12.25 -1.45 -6.31
CA VAL A 17 -11.61 -0.31 -5.66
C VAL A 17 -11.37 0.81 -6.66
N TRP A 18 -10.83 0.48 -7.83
CA TRP A 18 -10.60 1.45 -8.91
C TRP A 18 -11.89 2.19 -9.27
N GLU A 19 -12.99 1.47 -9.45
CA GLU A 19 -14.29 2.05 -9.80
C GLU A 19 -14.85 2.92 -8.68
N ALA A 20 -14.67 2.52 -7.43
CA ALA A 20 -15.14 3.29 -6.28
C ALA A 20 -14.51 4.69 -6.21
N PHE A 21 -13.31 4.85 -6.73
CA PHE A 21 -12.60 6.14 -6.74
C PHE A 21 -12.75 6.92 -8.04
N ALA A 22 -13.60 6.47 -8.96
CA ALA A 22 -13.86 7.19 -10.20
C ALA A 22 -14.30 8.66 -9.97
N PRO A 23 -15.14 8.99 -8.98
CA PRO A 23 -15.51 10.38 -8.71
C PRO A 23 -14.31 11.26 -8.32
N VAL A 24 -13.34 10.69 -7.61
CA VAL A 24 -12.13 11.42 -7.23
C VAL A 24 -11.24 11.65 -8.45
N ARG A 25 -11.07 10.63 -9.28
CA ARG A 25 -10.30 10.76 -10.54
C ARG A 25 -10.91 11.80 -11.47
N ALA A 26 -12.23 11.87 -11.50
CA ALA A 26 -12.94 12.83 -12.36
C ALA A 26 -12.68 14.30 -12.01
N ARG A 27 -12.15 14.58 -10.83
CA ARG A 27 -11.79 15.94 -10.42
C ARG A 27 -10.51 16.45 -11.04
N SER A 28 -9.80 15.62 -11.80
CA SER A 28 -8.59 15.99 -12.53
C SER A 28 -7.47 16.57 -11.69
N TYR A 29 -7.27 16.06 -10.47
CA TYR A 29 -6.12 16.43 -9.67
C TYR A 29 -4.81 16.01 -10.36
N PRO A 30 -3.72 16.76 -10.19
CA PRO A 30 -2.43 16.43 -10.81
C PRO A 30 -1.78 15.21 -10.11
N MET A 31 -2.24 14.04 -10.49
CA MET A 31 -1.83 12.78 -9.90
C MET A 31 -1.48 11.74 -10.95
N LYS A 32 -0.59 10.84 -10.57
CA LYS A 32 -0.34 9.61 -11.32
C LYS A 32 -1.09 8.48 -10.61
N TRP A 33 -2.15 8.02 -11.24
CA TRP A 33 -2.98 6.93 -10.70
C TRP A 33 -2.36 5.58 -10.99
N LEU A 34 -2.44 4.66 -10.02
CA LEU A 34 -2.08 3.27 -10.26
C LEU A 34 -3.21 2.59 -11.03
N PRO A 35 -2.88 1.81 -12.08
CA PRO A 35 -3.90 1.00 -12.73
C PRO A 35 -4.43 -0.06 -11.75
N PRO A 36 -5.61 -0.64 -12.00
CA PRO A 36 -6.18 -1.65 -11.08
C PRO A 36 -5.21 -2.75 -10.68
N GLY A 37 -4.46 -3.30 -11.61
CA GLY A 37 -3.47 -4.34 -11.34
C GLY A 37 -2.29 -3.92 -10.46
N GLY A 38 -2.09 -2.62 -10.27
CA GLY A 38 -1.06 -2.08 -9.39
C GLY A 38 -1.54 -1.82 -7.95
N ILE A 39 -2.83 -1.96 -7.69
CA ILE A 39 -3.40 -1.73 -6.35
C ILE A 39 -3.02 -2.90 -5.44
N HIS A 40 -2.33 -2.61 -4.35
CA HIS A 40 -1.85 -3.63 -3.41
C HIS A 40 -1.71 -3.08 -2.00
N VAL A 41 -1.59 -3.98 -1.03
CA VAL A 41 -1.27 -3.63 0.36
C VAL A 41 0.21 -3.88 0.58
N THR A 42 0.98 -2.85 0.88
CA THR A 42 2.39 -3.02 1.20
C THR A 42 2.54 -3.51 2.64
N LEU A 43 3.24 -4.62 2.81
CA LEU A 43 3.56 -5.17 4.13
C LEU A 43 4.91 -4.65 4.63
N LYS A 44 5.89 -4.51 3.75
CA LYS A 44 7.21 -4.01 4.12
C LYS A 44 7.96 -3.48 2.91
N PHE A 45 8.55 -2.30 3.04
CA PHE A 45 9.49 -1.77 2.06
C PHE A 45 10.89 -2.28 2.39
N LEU A 46 11.56 -2.82 1.40
CA LEU A 46 12.96 -3.27 1.53
C LEU A 46 13.95 -2.22 1.03
N GLY A 47 13.50 -1.31 0.18
CA GLY A 47 14.34 -0.29 -0.42
C GLY A 47 15.23 -0.84 -1.52
N GLU A 48 16.41 -0.25 -1.69
CA GLU A 48 17.37 -0.71 -2.70
C GLU A 48 18.01 -2.03 -2.26
N VAL A 49 17.96 -3.00 -3.13
CA VAL A 49 18.45 -4.36 -2.88
C VAL A 49 19.29 -4.81 -4.06
N GLU A 50 20.39 -5.49 -3.77
CA GLU A 50 21.24 -6.10 -4.80
C GLU A 50 20.47 -7.19 -5.53
N GLU A 51 20.55 -7.21 -6.86
CA GLU A 51 19.81 -8.17 -7.69
C GLU A 51 20.11 -9.63 -7.31
N GLY A 52 21.33 -9.93 -6.91
CA GLY A 52 21.72 -11.28 -6.48
C GLY A 52 21.00 -11.80 -5.24
N ARG A 53 20.32 -10.94 -4.49
CA ARG A 53 19.60 -11.33 -3.28
C ARG A 53 18.13 -11.70 -3.52
N GLN A 54 17.61 -11.50 -4.71
CA GLN A 54 16.19 -11.70 -4.97
C GLN A 54 15.69 -13.13 -4.61
N SER A 55 16.44 -14.14 -4.98
CA SER A 55 16.08 -15.54 -4.69
C SER A 55 16.06 -15.82 -3.18
N GLU A 56 17.05 -15.33 -2.46
CA GLU A 56 17.13 -15.46 -1.00
C GLU A 56 15.91 -14.82 -0.34
N LEU A 57 15.54 -13.62 -0.76
CA LEU A 57 14.41 -12.88 -0.20
C LEU A 57 13.08 -13.54 -0.54
N ALA A 58 12.92 -14.07 -1.75
CA ALA A 58 11.73 -14.80 -2.15
C ALA A 58 11.56 -16.07 -1.30
N HIS A 59 12.64 -16.78 -1.03
CA HIS A 59 12.64 -17.96 -0.17
C HIS A 59 12.23 -17.59 1.26
N ALA A 60 12.79 -16.52 1.79
CA ALA A 60 12.46 -16.03 3.12
C ALA A 60 11.00 -15.62 3.25
N LEU A 61 10.44 -15.00 2.20
CA LEU A 61 9.03 -14.66 2.15
C LEU A 61 8.17 -15.93 2.21
N GLY A 62 8.55 -16.97 1.47
CA GLY A 62 7.88 -18.27 1.52
C GLY A 62 7.82 -18.83 2.94
N GLU A 63 8.91 -18.71 3.70
CA GLU A 63 8.94 -19.14 5.10
C GLU A 63 8.00 -18.30 5.97
N ALA A 64 7.99 -16.99 5.77
CA ALA A 64 7.16 -16.07 6.55
C ALA A 64 5.67 -16.39 6.40
N VAL A 65 5.24 -16.82 5.21
CA VAL A 65 3.83 -17.11 4.93
C VAL A 65 3.45 -18.58 5.10
N THR A 66 4.39 -19.45 5.45
CA THR A 66 4.11 -20.86 5.67
C THR A 66 3.05 -21.03 6.77
N GLY A 67 1.98 -21.76 6.45
CA GLY A 67 0.86 -21.97 7.37
C GLY A 67 -0.09 -20.78 7.49
N ALA A 68 0.19 -19.68 6.80
CA ALA A 68 -0.71 -18.53 6.80
C ALA A 68 -1.98 -18.87 6.01
N ARG A 69 -3.13 -18.45 6.54
CA ARG A 69 -4.42 -18.62 5.87
C ARG A 69 -4.71 -17.40 5.01
N ALA A 70 -5.58 -17.59 4.01
CA ALA A 70 -6.10 -16.46 3.25
C ALA A 70 -6.74 -15.44 4.19
N VAL A 71 -6.46 -14.17 3.94
CA VAL A 71 -6.97 -13.07 4.76
C VAL A 71 -8.10 -12.40 4.02
N THR A 72 -9.22 -12.19 4.70
CA THR A 72 -10.32 -11.38 4.18
C THR A 72 -10.17 -9.96 4.73
N LEU A 73 -10.02 -9.00 3.84
CA LEU A 73 -9.85 -7.60 4.22
C LEU A 73 -11.08 -6.79 3.84
N VAL A 74 -11.43 -5.84 4.68
CA VAL A 74 -12.52 -4.90 4.41
C VAL A 74 -11.91 -3.55 4.08
N VAL A 75 -12.15 -3.07 2.87
CA VAL A 75 -11.73 -1.74 2.44
C VAL A 75 -12.73 -0.73 3.00
N SER A 76 -12.23 0.23 3.76
CA SER A 76 -13.08 1.20 4.44
C SER A 76 -12.37 2.53 4.54
N GLY A 77 -13.02 3.58 4.05
CA GLY A 77 -12.49 4.93 4.12
C GLY A 77 -11.40 5.21 3.10
N ALA A 78 -10.98 6.46 3.09
CA ALA A 78 -9.94 6.94 2.20
C ALA A 78 -9.22 8.12 2.86
N GLY A 79 -8.01 8.38 2.40
CA GLY A 79 -7.24 9.51 2.90
C GLY A 79 -6.03 9.77 2.03
N ALA A 80 -5.20 10.68 2.52
CA ALA A 80 -3.96 11.02 1.86
C ALA A 80 -2.86 11.22 2.89
N PHE A 81 -1.63 10.82 2.54
CA PHE A 81 -0.45 11.08 3.33
C PHE A 81 0.31 12.28 2.74
N PRO A 82 0.87 13.17 3.53
CA PRO A 82 0.70 13.30 4.99
C PRO A 82 -0.71 13.72 5.41
N ASP A 83 -1.44 14.48 4.60
CA ASP A 83 -2.84 14.86 4.83
C ASP A 83 -3.50 15.33 3.53
N PRO A 84 -4.85 15.42 3.46
CA PRO A 84 -5.55 15.84 2.23
C PRO A 84 -5.32 17.28 1.78
N LEU A 85 -4.78 18.14 2.63
CA LEU A 85 -4.47 19.53 2.27
C LEU A 85 -3.13 19.63 1.55
N ARG A 86 -2.20 18.74 1.88
CA ARG A 86 -0.87 18.65 1.28
C ARG A 86 -0.54 17.21 0.93
N PRO A 87 -1.33 16.59 0.04
CA PRO A 87 -1.18 15.17 -0.23
C PRO A 87 0.08 14.86 -1.04
N ARG A 88 0.60 13.66 -0.82
CA ARG A 88 1.63 13.06 -1.66
C ARG A 88 1.19 11.72 -2.19
N VAL A 89 0.45 10.96 -1.38
CA VAL A 89 -0.05 9.64 -1.71
C VAL A 89 -1.52 9.56 -1.31
N LEU A 90 -2.35 9.12 -2.23
CA LEU A 90 -3.77 8.86 -1.97
C LEU A 90 -3.97 7.37 -1.72
N TRP A 91 -4.79 7.04 -0.72
CA TRP A 91 -5.00 5.65 -0.32
C TRP A 91 -6.43 5.35 0.06
N ALA A 92 -6.81 4.06 -0.12
CA ALA A 92 -8.02 3.50 0.48
C ALA A 92 -7.63 2.77 1.76
N GLY A 93 -8.41 2.92 2.81
CA GLY A 93 -8.14 2.32 4.09
C GLY A 93 -8.55 0.86 4.16
N ILE A 94 -7.98 0.14 5.12
CA ILE A 94 -8.35 -1.23 5.42
C ILE A 94 -8.73 -1.27 6.89
N ALA A 95 -9.90 -1.82 7.18
CA ALA A 95 -10.37 -1.97 8.55
C ALA A 95 -9.36 -2.82 9.35
N PRO A 96 -9.08 -2.47 10.61
CA PRO A 96 -8.16 -3.25 11.43
C PRO A 96 -8.56 -4.72 11.50
N ASP A 97 -7.59 -5.61 11.31
CA ASP A 97 -7.80 -7.05 11.31
C ASP A 97 -6.57 -7.77 11.90
N PRO A 98 -6.74 -8.61 12.92
CA PRO A 98 -5.61 -9.30 13.54
C PRO A 98 -4.83 -10.19 12.58
N ALA A 99 -5.47 -10.76 11.56
CA ALA A 99 -4.81 -11.67 10.63
C ALA A 99 -3.77 -10.94 9.76
N ILE A 100 -4.09 -9.74 9.26
CA ILE A 100 -3.12 -8.99 8.46
C ILE A 100 -1.99 -8.44 9.34
N GLU A 101 -2.30 -8.04 10.57
CA GLU A 101 -1.29 -7.57 11.51
C GLU A 101 -0.31 -8.69 11.86
N LEU A 102 -0.82 -9.90 12.08
CA LEU A 102 0.03 -11.05 12.35
C LEU A 102 0.92 -11.38 11.15
N LEU A 103 0.37 -11.34 9.95
CA LEU A 103 1.14 -11.59 8.73
C LEU A 103 2.24 -10.55 8.56
N ALA A 104 1.92 -9.28 8.75
CA ALA A 104 2.91 -8.20 8.67
C ALA A 104 4.03 -8.39 9.70
N ASP A 105 3.68 -8.80 10.92
CA ASP A 105 4.65 -9.06 11.96
C ASP A 105 5.59 -10.22 11.61
N ARG A 106 5.06 -11.29 11.04
CA ARG A 106 5.88 -12.41 10.55
C ARG A 106 6.87 -11.97 9.48
N VAL A 107 6.41 -11.17 8.53
CA VAL A 107 7.28 -10.61 7.49
C VAL A 107 8.37 -9.75 8.11
N GLU A 108 8.02 -8.87 9.04
CA GLU A 108 8.98 -8.02 9.73
C GLU A 108 10.08 -8.85 10.42
N ARG A 109 9.71 -9.89 11.15
CA ARG A 109 10.66 -10.74 11.86
C ARG A 109 11.60 -11.49 10.94
N VAL A 110 11.07 -12.06 9.86
CA VAL A 110 11.88 -12.81 8.91
C VAL A 110 12.88 -11.89 8.21
N PHE A 111 12.44 -10.74 7.75
CA PHE A 111 13.29 -9.80 7.04
C PHE A 111 14.26 -9.04 7.95
N ASP A 112 13.94 -8.88 9.23
CA ASP A 112 14.87 -8.32 10.20
C ASP A 112 16.16 -9.16 10.28
N ARG A 113 16.02 -10.48 10.27
CA ARG A 113 17.15 -11.41 10.30
C ARG A 113 18.03 -11.30 9.05
N LEU A 114 17.48 -10.77 7.97
CA LEU A 114 18.19 -10.61 6.70
C LEU A 114 18.79 -9.21 6.52
N GLY A 115 18.74 -8.38 7.55
CA GLY A 115 19.31 -7.05 7.52
C GLY A 115 18.34 -5.94 7.16
N PHE A 116 17.03 -6.22 7.16
CA PHE A 116 16.00 -5.22 6.92
C PHE A 116 15.31 -4.90 8.25
N PRO A 117 15.74 -3.82 8.94
CA PRO A 117 15.25 -3.52 10.29
C PRO A 117 13.72 -3.40 10.35
N THR A 118 13.16 -3.72 11.50
CA THR A 118 11.73 -3.54 11.73
C THR A 118 11.36 -2.07 11.69
N GLU A 119 10.14 -1.78 11.19
CA GLU A 119 9.64 -0.41 11.14
C GLU A 119 9.36 0.11 12.54
N ALA A 120 9.78 1.34 12.81
CA ALA A 120 9.51 2.00 14.08
C ALA A 120 8.07 2.45 14.23
N ARG A 121 7.38 2.66 13.10
CA ARG A 121 5.97 3.09 13.08
C ARG A 121 5.04 1.90 13.15
N ALA A 122 3.87 2.10 13.76
CA ALA A 122 2.81 1.10 13.74
C ALA A 122 2.39 0.79 12.31
N PHE A 123 2.10 -0.48 12.03
CA PHE A 123 1.62 -0.91 10.73
C PHE A 123 0.23 -0.34 10.45
N ARG A 124 0.09 0.35 9.33
CA ARG A 124 -1.19 0.92 8.88
C ARG A 124 -1.51 0.38 7.49
N PRO A 125 -2.26 -0.73 7.41
CA PRO A 125 -2.58 -1.32 6.13
C PRO A 125 -3.45 -0.37 5.30
N HIS A 126 -3.07 -0.19 4.04
CA HIS A 126 -3.81 0.64 3.09
C HIS A 126 -3.50 0.22 1.67
N LEU A 127 -4.40 0.58 0.76
CA LEU A 127 -4.22 0.39 -0.66
C LEU A 127 -3.80 1.72 -1.28
N THR A 128 -2.60 1.80 -1.82
CA THR A 128 -2.16 3.00 -2.53
C THR A 128 -2.89 3.10 -3.86
N LEU A 129 -3.51 4.24 -4.13
CA LEU A 129 -4.30 4.49 -5.34
C LEU A 129 -3.57 5.36 -6.34
N GLY A 130 -2.76 6.28 -5.87
CA GLY A 130 -2.02 7.17 -6.73
C GLY A 130 -1.03 8.02 -5.97
N ARG A 131 -0.15 8.65 -6.73
CA ARG A 131 0.88 9.53 -6.19
C ARG A 131 0.76 10.90 -6.85
N VAL A 132 0.99 11.93 -6.06
CA VAL A 132 0.91 13.31 -6.53
C VAL A 132 2.06 13.58 -7.50
N ALA A 133 1.77 14.29 -8.57
CA ALA A 133 2.76 14.71 -9.56
C ALA A 133 3.77 15.70 -8.92
N ARG A 134 5.02 15.65 -9.36
CA ARG A 134 6.11 16.47 -8.80
C ARG A 134 5.85 17.97 -8.87
N HIS A 135 5.18 18.43 -9.91
CA HIS A 135 4.89 19.85 -10.13
C HIS A 135 3.67 20.35 -9.34
N ALA A 136 2.92 19.45 -8.70
CA ALA A 136 1.69 19.78 -8.01
C ALA A 136 1.94 20.65 -6.77
N ARG A 137 0.99 21.53 -6.48
CA ARG A 137 1.01 22.43 -5.33
C ARG A 137 -0.18 22.15 -4.43
N PRO A 138 -0.12 22.47 -3.12
CA PRO A 138 -1.25 22.24 -2.21
C PRO A 138 -2.59 22.80 -2.73
N ARG A 139 -2.58 23.98 -3.36
CA ARG A 139 -3.79 24.59 -3.92
C ARG A 139 -4.47 23.78 -5.00
N ASP A 140 -3.72 22.89 -5.69
CA ASP A 140 -4.25 22.04 -6.75
C ASP A 140 -5.19 20.96 -6.22
N PHE A 141 -5.20 20.75 -4.88
CA PHE A 141 -5.99 19.71 -4.23
C PHE A 141 -7.14 20.27 -3.40
N THR A 142 -7.54 21.50 -3.69
CA THR A 142 -8.70 22.11 -3.04
C THR A 142 -9.93 21.21 -3.19
N GLY A 143 -10.58 20.92 -2.08
CA GLY A 143 -11.77 20.05 -2.06
C GLY A 143 -11.49 18.55 -1.95
N MET A 144 -10.22 18.13 -1.95
CA MET A 144 -9.89 16.71 -1.85
C MET A 144 -10.36 16.10 -0.51
N ALA A 145 -10.20 16.81 0.59
CA ALA A 145 -10.63 16.30 1.89
C ALA A 145 -12.12 15.91 1.88
N ALA A 146 -12.97 16.76 1.30
CA ALA A 146 -14.39 16.47 1.16
C ALA A 146 -14.65 15.33 0.18
N ALA A 147 -13.87 15.23 -0.90
CA ALA A 147 -14.02 14.18 -1.90
C ALA A 147 -13.69 12.80 -1.36
N LEU A 148 -12.89 12.72 -0.30
CA LEU A 148 -12.46 11.46 0.32
C LEU A 148 -13.36 10.99 1.47
N GLU A 149 -14.38 11.75 1.83
CA GLU A 149 -15.33 11.37 2.85
C GLU A 149 -16.31 10.28 2.40
#